data_4e93dbd3bcab3c6e05686a4c016f9ade
#
_entry.id   4e93dbd3bcab3c6e05686a4c016f9ade
#
_cell.length_a   1.000
_cell.length_b   1.000
_cell.length_c   1.000
_cell.angle_alpha   90.00
_cell.angle_beta   90.00
_cell.angle_gamma   90.00
#
_symmetry.space_group_name_H-M   'P 1'
#
loop_
_entity.id
_entity.type
_entity.pdbx_description
1 polymer ?
#
loop_
_entity_poly.entity_id
_entity_poly.type
_entity_poly.pdbx_seq_one_letter_code
_entity_poly.pdbx_strand_id
1 'polypeptide(L)'
;MTISEKKKLERHTFRKLRDEISLNQRENVEKNVKLYVDSFIKEYKNIGYIAIYWPLRNEVDIRSLKEKFSLALPRCKDKNELLFYPWDEEPLTKDSEGILSPNNSFSLSYNQISMILVPCLSVDKNLTRLGYGGGYFDKLRTDNNWRNVPCIGVLTSNCVSTIPLTRAEWDIPLS
;
A
#
# COMPACT_ATOMS: atom_id res chain seq x y z
N MET A 1 11.71 23.19 13.15
CA MET A 1 11.30 22.42 11.94
C MET A 1 9.91 21.85 12.20
N THR A 2 8.97 22.12 11.32
CA THR A 2 7.58 21.62 11.41
C THR A 2 7.52 20.11 11.10
N ILE A 3 6.41 19.44 11.46
CA ILE A 3 6.16 18.02 11.09
C ILE A 3 6.24 17.84 9.58
N SER A 4 5.67 18.78 8.80
CA SER A 4 5.70 18.71 7.33
C SER A 4 7.11 18.77 6.77
N GLU A 5 7.97 19.67 7.27
CA GLU A 5 9.35 19.80 6.85
C GLU A 5 10.18 18.54 7.19
N LYS A 6 9.99 17.99 8.40
CA LYS A 6 10.65 16.74 8.81
C LYS A 6 10.25 15.59 7.90
N LYS A 7 8.95 15.37 7.66
CA LYS A 7 8.45 14.34 6.74
C LYS A 7 8.97 14.53 5.31
N LYS A 8 9.13 15.77 4.84
CA LYS A 8 9.71 16.04 3.51
C LYS A 8 11.16 15.58 3.43
N LEU A 9 11.95 15.84 4.47
CA LEU A 9 13.34 15.40 4.56
C LEU A 9 13.44 13.87 4.61
N GLU A 10 12.65 13.23 5.47
CA GLU A 10 12.58 11.76 5.57
C GLU A 10 12.22 11.14 4.21
N ARG A 11 11.20 11.66 3.51
CA ARG A 11 10.83 11.18 2.17
C ARG A 11 11.97 11.31 1.17
N HIS A 12 12.73 12.41 1.22
CA HIS A 12 13.89 12.58 0.35
C HIS A 12 14.95 11.51 0.59
N THR A 13 15.27 11.24 1.86
CA THR A 13 16.24 10.23 2.27
C THR A 13 15.81 8.83 1.81
N PHE A 14 14.58 8.43 2.12
CA PHE A 14 14.11 7.08 1.80
C PHE A 14 13.81 6.87 0.31
N ARG A 15 13.51 7.93 -0.46
CA ARG A 15 13.46 7.84 -1.93
C ARG A 15 14.83 7.49 -2.51
N LYS A 16 15.90 8.14 -2.04
CA LYS A 16 17.27 7.80 -2.48
C LYS A 16 17.61 6.35 -2.16
N LEU A 17 17.37 5.91 -0.92
CA LEU A 17 17.61 4.51 -0.53
C LEU A 17 16.81 3.53 -1.41
N ARG A 18 15.52 3.81 -1.67
CA ARG A 18 14.70 2.97 -2.55
C ARG A 18 15.26 2.92 -3.98
N ASP A 19 15.74 4.03 -4.50
CA ASP A 19 16.24 4.12 -5.87
C ASP A 19 17.56 3.34 -6.07
N GLU A 20 18.29 3.05 -4.99
CA GLU A 20 19.50 2.21 -4.96
C GLU A 20 19.22 0.71 -4.85
N ILE A 21 17.96 0.32 -4.61
CA ILE A 21 17.57 -1.09 -4.43
C ILE A 21 17.63 -1.84 -5.76
N SER A 22 18.33 -2.96 -5.77
CA SER A 22 18.45 -3.82 -6.94
C SER A 22 17.14 -4.53 -7.30
N LEU A 23 17.01 -4.96 -8.54
CA LEU A 23 15.87 -5.77 -8.99
C LEU A 23 15.73 -7.04 -8.15
N ASN A 24 16.82 -7.75 -7.90
CA ASN A 24 16.84 -8.99 -7.11
C ASN A 24 16.30 -8.78 -5.67
N GLN A 25 16.62 -7.66 -5.04
CA GLN A 25 16.07 -7.33 -3.71
C GLN A 25 14.55 -7.12 -3.77
N ARG A 26 14.03 -6.45 -4.81
CA ARG A 26 12.58 -6.28 -5.00
C ARG A 26 11.87 -7.61 -5.27
N GLU A 27 12.45 -8.48 -6.10
CA GLU A 27 11.93 -9.83 -6.37
C GLU A 27 11.90 -10.72 -5.11
N ASN A 28 12.89 -10.59 -4.24
CA ASN A 28 12.88 -11.30 -2.96
C ASN A 28 11.74 -10.82 -2.04
N VAL A 29 11.45 -9.52 -2.02
CA VAL A 29 10.29 -8.99 -1.27
C VAL A 29 8.99 -9.51 -1.89
N GLU A 30 8.85 -9.51 -3.22
CA GLU A 30 7.67 -10.07 -3.90
C GLU A 30 7.42 -11.53 -3.48
N LYS A 31 8.47 -12.38 -3.49
CA LYS A 31 8.38 -13.77 -3.03
C LYS A 31 7.91 -13.87 -1.58
N ASN A 32 8.45 -13.04 -0.68
CA ASN A 32 8.05 -13.02 0.72
C ASN A 32 6.60 -12.55 0.89
N VAL A 33 6.14 -11.58 0.10
CA VAL A 33 4.74 -11.14 0.10
C VAL A 33 3.82 -12.28 -0.34
N LYS A 34 4.17 -13.03 -1.40
CA LYS A 34 3.40 -14.22 -1.83
C LYS A 34 3.28 -15.25 -0.72
N LEU A 35 4.39 -15.57 -0.04
CA LEU A 35 4.39 -16.52 1.09
C LEU A 35 3.54 -16.02 2.25
N TYR A 36 3.62 -14.72 2.58
CA TYR A 36 2.82 -14.12 3.63
C TYR A 36 1.32 -14.20 3.31
N VAL A 37 0.93 -13.83 2.09
CA VAL A 37 -0.47 -13.91 1.64
C VAL A 37 -0.97 -15.35 1.66
N ASP A 38 -0.18 -16.31 1.19
CA ASP A 38 -0.51 -17.74 1.25
C ASP A 38 -0.76 -18.23 2.68
N SER A 39 0.07 -17.79 3.63
CA SER A 39 -0.09 -18.15 5.04
C SER A 39 -1.35 -17.52 5.64
N PHE A 40 -1.57 -16.24 5.37
CA PHE A 40 -2.76 -15.53 5.81
C PHE A 40 -4.04 -16.21 5.32
N ILE A 41 -4.08 -16.59 4.06
CA ILE A 41 -5.24 -17.24 3.43
C ILE A 41 -5.54 -18.61 4.04
N LYS A 42 -4.53 -19.38 4.40
CA LYS A 42 -4.71 -20.69 5.05
C LYS A 42 -5.35 -20.57 6.43
N GLU A 43 -5.11 -19.46 7.11
CA GLU A 43 -5.66 -19.20 8.44
C GLU A 43 -7.12 -18.71 8.39
N TYR A 44 -7.50 -17.97 7.36
CA TYR A 44 -8.83 -17.36 7.23
C TYR A 44 -9.66 -18.07 6.15
N LYS A 45 -10.80 -18.68 6.56
CA LYS A 45 -11.63 -19.52 5.66
C LYS A 45 -12.42 -18.76 4.60
N ASN A 46 -12.76 -17.49 4.82
CA ASN A 46 -13.52 -16.65 3.88
C ASN A 46 -12.67 -15.48 3.46
N ILE A 47 -12.12 -15.55 2.26
CA ILE A 47 -11.25 -14.50 1.74
C ILE A 47 -11.98 -13.77 0.62
N GLY A 48 -12.12 -12.47 0.84
CA GLY A 48 -12.53 -11.52 -0.17
C GLY A 48 -11.36 -11.11 -1.06
N TYR A 49 -11.40 -9.90 -1.54
CA TYR A 49 -10.31 -9.34 -2.34
C TYR A 49 -9.10 -9.01 -1.47
N ILE A 50 -7.92 -9.13 -2.07
CA ILE A 50 -6.69 -8.55 -1.54
C ILE A 50 -6.49 -7.22 -2.25
N ALA A 51 -6.54 -6.13 -1.51
CA ALA A 51 -6.27 -4.81 -2.07
C ALA A 51 -4.76 -4.62 -2.19
N ILE A 52 -4.31 -4.29 -3.39
CA ILE A 52 -2.90 -4.00 -3.68
C ILE A 52 -2.79 -2.61 -4.31
N TYR A 53 -1.59 -2.20 -4.65
CA TYR A 53 -1.31 -0.95 -5.36
C TYR A 53 -0.83 -1.24 -6.79
N TRP A 54 -0.99 -0.28 -7.69
CA TRP A 54 -0.28 -0.29 -8.96
C TRP A 54 1.13 0.23 -8.72
N PRO A 55 2.18 -0.56 -9.01
CA PRO A 55 3.53 -0.19 -8.64
C PRO A 55 4.03 1.01 -9.46
N LEU A 56 4.56 2.01 -8.77
CA LEU A 56 5.30 3.10 -9.36
C LEU A 56 6.76 2.69 -9.60
N ARG A 57 7.53 3.55 -10.26
CA ARG A 57 8.95 3.30 -10.51
C ARG A 57 9.69 2.97 -9.21
N ASN A 58 10.46 1.88 -9.23
CA ASN A 58 11.26 1.36 -8.12
C ASN A 58 10.47 0.85 -6.89
N GLU A 59 9.16 0.72 -6.98
CA GLU A 59 8.37 -0.02 -6.01
C GLU A 59 8.45 -1.53 -6.23
N VAL A 60 8.14 -2.31 -5.21
CA VAL A 60 8.03 -3.76 -5.34
C VAL A 60 6.79 -4.08 -6.15
N ASP A 61 6.94 -4.85 -7.21
CA ASP A 61 5.83 -5.28 -8.06
C ASP A 61 5.20 -6.55 -7.49
N ILE A 62 3.98 -6.44 -6.99
CA ILE A 62 3.23 -7.56 -6.41
C ILE A 62 2.02 -7.96 -7.27
N ARG A 63 1.95 -7.49 -8.51
CA ARG A 63 0.83 -7.76 -9.42
C ARG A 63 0.69 -9.24 -9.79
N SER A 64 1.78 -10.00 -9.72
CA SER A 64 1.78 -11.45 -9.94
C SER A 64 0.91 -12.23 -8.92
N LEU A 65 0.48 -11.61 -7.82
CA LEU A 65 -0.54 -12.19 -6.94
C LEU A 65 -1.86 -12.46 -7.67
N LYS A 66 -2.15 -11.77 -8.79
CA LYS A 66 -3.36 -11.98 -9.63
C LYS A 66 -3.46 -13.40 -10.18
N GLU A 67 -2.35 -14.09 -10.36
CA GLU A 67 -2.33 -15.48 -10.83
C GLU A 67 -3.07 -16.45 -9.90
N LYS A 68 -3.20 -16.07 -8.62
CA LYS A 68 -3.73 -16.95 -7.57
C LYS A 68 -4.88 -16.37 -6.77
N PHE A 69 -5.02 -15.05 -6.72
CA PHE A 69 -5.93 -14.37 -5.82
C PHE A 69 -6.81 -13.35 -6.54
N SER A 70 -8.02 -13.14 -6.01
CA SER A 70 -8.87 -12.03 -6.41
C SER A 70 -8.28 -10.72 -5.86
N LEU A 71 -7.85 -9.85 -6.74
CA LEU A 71 -7.21 -8.60 -6.38
C LEU A 71 -8.12 -7.39 -6.59
N ALA A 72 -7.90 -6.37 -5.77
CA ALA A 72 -8.48 -5.05 -5.94
C ALA A 72 -7.37 -4.01 -6.11
N LEU A 73 -7.60 -3.04 -7.00
CA LEU A 73 -6.71 -1.89 -7.19
C LEU A 73 -7.37 -0.61 -6.68
N PRO A 74 -6.57 0.31 -6.12
CA PRO A 74 -7.07 1.61 -5.71
C PRO A 74 -7.34 2.49 -6.93
N ARG A 75 -8.32 3.37 -6.80
CA ARG A 75 -8.57 4.50 -7.68
C ARG A 75 -8.65 5.76 -6.85
N CYS A 76 -7.76 6.69 -7.13
CA CYS A 76 -7.78 8.01 -6.54
C CYS A 76 -8.86 8.86 -7.23
N LYS A 77 -9.72 9.47 -6.44
CA LYS A 77 -10.68 10.47 -6.87
C LYS A 77 -10.30 11.84 -6.32
N ASP A 78 -10.99 12.86 -6.81
CA ASP A 78 -10.82 14.23 -6.33
C ASP A 78 -10.97 14.32 -4.80
N LYS A 79 -10.27 15.28 -4.19
CA LYS A 79 -10.29 15.54 -2.73
C LYS A 79 -9.67 14.42 -1.85
N ASN A 80 -8.69 13.71 -2.37
CA ASN A 80 -7.97 12.65 -1.65
C ASN A 80 -8.87 11.47 -1.24
N GLU A 81 -9.89 11.16 -2.01
CA GLU A 81 -10.70 9.96 -1.83
C GLU A 81 -10.02 8.77 -2.51
N LEU A 82 -9.90 7.65 -1.78
CA LEU A 82 -9.38 6.39 -2.27
C LEU A 82 -10.47 5.34 -2.20
N LEU A 83 -10.79 4.74 -3.33
CA LEU A 83 -11.73 3.62 -3.42
C LEU A 83 -11.04 2.42 -4.05
N PHE A 84 -11.41 1.22 -3.63
CA PHE A 84 -10.93 -0.01 -4.22
C PHE A 84 -11.94 -0.61 -5.17
N TYR A 85 -11.47 -1.12 -6.29
CA TYR A 85 -12.27 -1.77 -7.34
C TYR A 85 -11.70 -3.15 -7.65
N PRO A 86 -12.55 -4.14 -8.01
CA PRO A 86 -12.06 -5.42 -8.51
C PRO A 86 -11.09 -5.21 -9.68
N TRP A 87 -9.96 -5.90 -9.64
CA TRP A 87 -9.08 -5.96 -10.79
C TRP A 87 -9.40 -7.22 -11.60
N ASP A 88 -10.42 -7.11 -12.41
CA ASP A 88 -10.87 -8.11 -13.36
C ASP A 88 -10.17 -7.98 -14.73
N GLU A 89 -10.86 -8.37 -15.79
CA GLU A 89 -10.36 -8.31 -17.16
C GLU A 89 -10.61 -6.96 -17.86
N GLU A 90 -11.31 -6.04 -17.21
CA GLU A 90 -11.60 -4.72 -17.77
C GLU A 90 -10.32 -3.90 -17.96
N PRO A 91 -10.23 -3.12 -19.06
CA PRO A 91 -9.08 -2.28 -19.32
C PRO A 91 -8.86 -1.25 -18.19
N LEU A 92 -7.61 -1.14 -17.75
CA LEU A 92 -7.23 -0.12 -16.78
C LEU A 92 -7.18 1.26 -17.43
N THR A 93 -7.62 2.27 -16.71
CA THR A 93 -7.56 3.68 -17.10
C THR A 93 -6.77 4.48 -16.07
N LYS A 94 -6.25 5.64 -16.43
CA LYS A 94 -5.59 6.52 -15.48
C LYS A 94 -6.61 7.22 -14.59
N ASP A 95 -6.36 7.20 -13.29
CA ASP A 95 -7.12 7.94 -12.28
C ASP A 95 -6.71 9.42 -12.20
N SER A 96 -7.19 10.16 -11.19
CA SER A 96 -6.86 11.58 -10.98
C SER A 96 -5.38 11.85 -10.72
N GLU A 97 -4.63 10.85 -10.24
CA GLU A 97 -3.19 10.91 -10.01
C GLU A 97 -2.37 10.37 -11.20
N GLY A 98 -3.03 9.97 -12.28
CA GLY A 98 -2.40 9.40 -13.46
C GLY A 98 -1.96 7.95 -13.31
N ILE A 99 -2.43 7.25 -12.27
CA ILE A 99 -2.11 5.86 -11.95
C ILE A 99 -3.14 4.94 -12.61
N LEU A 100 -2.68 3.83 -13.17
CA LEU A 100 -3.58 2.85 -13.77
C LEU A 100 -4.48 2.20 -12.71
N SER A 101 -5.77 2.25 -12.93
CA SER A 101 -6.80 1.74 -12.04
C SER A 101 -7.98 1.16 -12.82
N PRO A 102 -8.76 0.25 -12.23
CA PRO A 102 -9.99 -0.26 -12.86
C PRO A 102 -11.00 0.85 -13.08
N ASN A 103 -11.80 0.75 -14.15
CA ASN A 103 -12.85 1.72 -14.47
C ASN A 103 -14.27 1.17 -14.19
N ASN A 104 -14.38 0.26 -13.24
CA ASN A 104 -15.63 -0.38 -12.85
C ASN A 104 -16.60 0.63 -12.23
N SER A 105 -17.90 0.34 -12.34
CA SER A 105 -18.95 1.21 -11.82
C SER A 105 -19.11 1.13 -10.31
N PHE A 106 -18.74 0.00 -9.69
CA PHE A 106 -18.94 -0.26 -8.26
C PHE A 106 -17.62 -0.49 -7.54
N SER A 107 -17.39 0.29 -6.49
CA SER A 107 -16.28 0.09 -5.58
C SER A 107 -16.58 -0.97 -4.54
N LEU A 108 -15.54 -1.61 -4.04
CA LEU A 108 -15.62 -2.57 -2.95
C LEU A 108 -15.76 -1.85 -1.61
N SER A 109 -16.54 -2.43 -0.72
CA SER A 109 -16.63 -2.03 0.69
C SER A 109 -15.58 -2.76 1.53
N TYR A 110 -15.31 -2.26 2.73
CA TYR A 110 -14.31 -2.80 3.64
C TYR A 110 -14.51 -4.30 3.95
N ASN A 111 -15.75 -4.77 4.05
CA ASN A 111 -16.07 -6.18 4.35
C ASN A 111 -15.84 -7.14 3.17
N GLN A 112 -15.56 -6.63 1.99
CA GLN A 112 -15.19 -7.40 0.80
C GLN A 112 -13.66 -7.49 0.65
N ILE A 113 -12.90 -6.79 1.47
CA ILE A 113 -11.43 -6.77 1.43
C ILE A 113 -10.86 -7.44 2.67
N SER A 114 -10.07 -8.47 2.46
CA SER A 114 -9.47 -9.27 3.53
C SER A 114 -8.16 -8.68 4.05
N MET A 115 -7.43 -7.97 3.21
CA MET A 115 -6.19 -7.28 3.57
C MET A 115 -5.86 -6.18 2.57
N ILE A 116 -5.11 -5.19 3.01
CA ILE A 116 -4.59 -4.10 2.17
C ILE A 116 -3.06 -4.17 2.20
N LEU A 117 -2.45 -4.37 1.04
CA LEU A 117 -1.00 -4.26 0.85
C LEU A 117 -0.69 -2.85 0.35
N VAL A 118 0.07 -2.06 1.12
CA VAL A 118 0.34 -0.66 0.80
C VAL A 118 1.82 -0.41 0.50
N PRO A 119 2.13 0.44 -0.47
CA PRO A 119 3.50 0.81 -0.74
C PRO A 119 4.01 1.77 0.36
N CYS A 120 5.25 1.59 0.77
CA CYS A 120 5.89 2.41 1.78
C CYS A 120 7.24 2.93 1.27
N LEU A 121 7.55 4.20 1.56
CA LEU A 121 8.93 4.68 1.48
C LEU A 121 9.74 4.17 2.66
N SER A 122 9.13 4.13 3.84
CA SER A 122 9.73 3.58 5.05
C SER A 122 8.65 3.16 6.05
N VAL A 123 9.04 2.34 6.99
CA VAL A 123 8.28 2.01 8.20
C VAL A 123 9.25 1.92 9.37
N ASP A 124 8.83 2.33 10.55
CA ASP A 124 9.60 2.19 11.79
C ASP A 124 9.08 1.03 12.68
N LYS A 125 9.76 0.79 13.80
CA LYS A 125 9.39 -0.25 14.78
C LYS A 125 8.01 -0.07 15.41
N ASN A 126 7.44 1.13 15.32
CA ASN A 126 6.11 1.44 15.83
C ASN A 126 5.03 1.30 14.75
N LEU A 127 5.40 0.70 13.61
CA LEU A 127 4.56 0.55 12.42
C LEU A 127 4.09 1.88 11.83
N THR A 128 4.78 2.99 12.15
CA THR A 128 4.54 4.29 11.53
C THR A 128 5.00 4.22 10.09
N ARG A 129 4.08 4.45 9.17
CA ARG A 129 4.34 4.41 7.73
C ARG A 129 4.73 5.79 7.19
N LEU A 130 5.80 5.85 6.43
CA LEU A 130 6.14 7.00 5.59
C LEU A 130 5.63 6.76 4.17
N GLY A 131 4.55 7.41 3.81
CA GLY A 131 4.00 7.39 2.45
C GLY A 131 4.56 8.51 1.57
N TYR A 132 4.05 8.61 0.34
CA TYR A 132 4.54 9.54 -0.68
C TYR A 132 4.07 10.98 -0.51
N GLY A 133 3.09 11.24 0.36
CA GLY A 133 2.60 12.57 0.70
C GLY A 133 1.17 12.88 0.27
N GLY A 134 0.53 12.04 -0.53
CA GLY A 134 -0.88 12.22 -0.94
C GLY A 134 -1.91 11.96 0.15
N GLY A 135 -1.54 11.26 1.24
CA GLY A 135 -2.42 11.03 2.39
C GLY A 135 -3.62 10.10 2.14
N TYR A 136 -3.72 9.49 0.98
CA TYR A 136 -4.87 8.68 0.57
C TYR A 136 -5.17 7.51 1.52
N PHE A 137 -4.16 6.71 1.86
CA PHE A 137 -4.32 5.56 2.75
C PHE A 137 -4.59 6.00 4.20
N ASP A 138 -3.97 7.09 4.65
CA ASP A 138 -4.18 7.60 5.99
C ASP A 138 -5.62 8.12 6.12
N LYS A 139 -6.10 8.86 5.12
CA LYS A 139 -7.49 9.33 5.06
C LYS A 139 -8.51 8.18 4.98
N LEU A 140 -8.27 7.16 4.14
CA LEU A 140 -9.11 5.98 4.08
C LEU A 140 -9.26 5.35 5.48
N ARG A 141 -8.15 5.19 6.20
CA ARG A 141 -8.09 4.54 7.50
C ARG A 141 -8.54 5.44 8.67
N THR A 142 -8.96 6.68 8.44
CA THR A 142 -9.70 7.45 9.45
C THR A 142 -11.09 6.87 9.72
N ASP A 143 -11.69 6.19 8.74
CA ASP A 143 -12.90 5.38 8.93
C ASP A 143 -12.55 4.13 9.74
N ASN A 144 -13.30 3.89 10.83
CA ASN A 144 -13.05 2.77 11.74
C ASN A 144 -13.21 1.40 11.06
N ASN A 145 -14.10 1.28 10.10
CA ASN A 145 -14.29 0.02 9.36
C ASN A 145 -13.05 -0.30 8.52
N TRP A 146 -12.54 0.68 7.79
CA TRP A 146 -11.31 0.54 7.01
C TRP A 146 -10.06 0.36 7.89
N ARG A 147 -10.06 0.95 9.09
CA ARG A 147 -8.96 0.78 10.05
C ARG A 147 -8.82 -0.65 10.53
N ASN A 148 -9.93 -1.37 10.64
CA ASN A 148 -9.97 -2.76 11.09
C ASN A 148 -9.55 -3.77 10.00
N VAL A 149 -9.48 -3.35 8.73
CA VAL A 149 -8.92 -4.19 7.67
C VAL A 149 -7.40 -4.26 7.87
N PRO A 150 -6.80 -5.47 7.95
CA PRO A 150 -5.35 -5.63 8.05
C PRO A 150 -4.63 -4.84 6.94
N CYS A 151 -3.67 -3.99 7.35
CA CYS A 151 -2.95 -3.10 6.44
C CYS A 151 -1.44 -3.32 6.59
N ILE A 152 -0.84 -3.92 5.58
CA ILE A 152 0.54 -4.42 5.60
C ILE A 152 1.39 -3.57 4.65
N GLY A 153 2.50 -3.06 5.15
CA GLY A 153 3.46 -2.28 4.35
C GLY A 153 4.35 -3.19 3.49
N VAL A 154 4.52 -2.82 2.24
CA VAL A 154 5.41 -3.52 1.31
C VAL A 154 6.60 -2.64 1.00
N LEU A 155 7.78 -3.06 1.42
CA LEU A 155 9.05 -2.37 1.20
C LEU A 155 10.23 -3.34 1.40
N THR A 156 11.41 -2.93 0.98
CA THR A 156 12.65 -3.68 1.25
C THR A 156 13.20 -3.38 2.64
N SER A 157 13.96 -4.31 3.22
CA SER A 157 14.55 -4.16 4.56
C SER A 157 15.42 -2.91 4.70
N ASN A 158 16.11 -2.49 3.64
CA ASN A 158 16.93 -1.27 3.62
C ASN A 158 16.11 0.01 3.88
N CYS A 159 14.81 -0.05 3.62
CA CYS A 159 13.88 1.07 3.84
C CYS A 159 13.17 1.01 5.21
N VAL A 160 13.49 0.03 6.06
CA VAL A 160 13.00 0.00 7.44
C VAL A 160 13.81 0.98 8.27
N SER A 161 13.14 1.94 8.91
CA SER A 161 13.80 2.95 9.75
C SER A 161 14.18 2.38 11.09
N THR A 162 15.44 2.54 11.47
CA THR A 162 15.96 2.17 12.81
C THR A 162 15.61 3.19 13.89
N ILE A 163 15.19 4.39 13.49
CA ILE A 163 14.74 5.46 14.38
C ILE A 163 13.25 5.74 14.17
N PRO A 164 12.54 6.26 15.18
CA PRO A 164 11.13 6.64 15.02
C PRO A 164 10.95 7.65 13.88
N LEU A 165 10.01 7.38 12.99
CA LEU A 165 9.62 8.31 11.93
C LEU A 165 8.75 9.43 12.50
N THR A 166 8.79 10.59 11.84
CA THR A 166 7.93 11.72 12.18
C THR A 166 6.47 11.36 11.93
N ARG A 167 5.64 11.44 12.97
CA ARG A 167 4.22 11.11 12.93
C ARG A 167 3.36 12.35 13.21
N ALA A 168 2.31 12.54 12.42
CA ALA A 168 1.23 13.47 12.70
C ALA A 168 0.06 12.72 13.39
N GLU A 169 -0.86 13.45 13.98
CA GLU A 169 -2.01 12.87 14.70
C GLU A 169 -2.91 12.00 13.81
N TRP A 170 -3.00 12.35 12.53
CA TRP A 170 -3.80 11.62 11.54
C TRP A 170 -3.08 10.45 10.89
N ASP A 171 -1.80 10.24 11.14
CA ASP A 171 -1.08 9.07 10.62
C ASP A 171 -1.48 7.83 11.41
N ILE A 172 -2.04 6.85 10.73
CA ILE A 172 -2.51 5.61 11.34
C ILE A 172 -1.48 4.51 11.12
N PRO A 173 -0.91 3.93 12.20
CA PRO A 173 0.06 2.85 12.09
C PRO A 173 -0.49 1.66 11.30
N LEU A 174 0.41 0.92 10.66
CA LEU A 174 0.08 -0.36 10.02
C LEU A 174 -0.40 -1.39 11.06
N SER A 175 -0.94 -2.49 10.58
CA SER A 175 -1.37 -3.61 11.42
C SER A 175 -0.27 -4.63 11.62
#